data_909cd15e63966b39560ffad8c6b6e373
#
_entry.id   909cd15e63966b39560ffad8c6b6e373
#
_cell.length_a   1.000
_cell.length_b   1.000
_cell.length_c   1.000
_cell.angle_alpha   90.00
_cell.angle_beta   90.00
_cell.angle_gamma   90.00
#
_symmetry.space_group_name_H-M   'P 1'
#
loop_
_entity.id
_entity.type
_entity.pdbx_description
1 polymer ?
#
loop_
_entity_poly.entity_id
_entity_poly.type
_entity_poly.pdbx_seq_one_letter_code
_entity_poly.pdbx_strand_id
1 'polypeptide(L)'
;MAFHSIPAASLTPSTVRAWELPGSGLAVFHGHPQTPRLFHYFLPRLIAQGQHVLCLDGANRFDPLLIARFARRAGEVSSVFNQKIRVARAFTCFQLTELLVRVPRLLRSFPAQVVTVTALPDVYFDEDVREREAAASFQQALEALKTLVRLRVPVAVFSDASSFRTPRQTFFHQLVKSADQVWRFAEQEGGKLALVEEKALPPRRALASYNGK
;
A
#
# COMPACT_ATOMS: atom_id res chain seq x y z
N MET A 1 14.58 11.25 -20.33
CA MET A 1 13.86 11.74 -19.13
C MET A 1 14.71 11.39 -17.92
N ALA A 2 15.25 12.38 -17.23
CA ALA A 2 16.12 12.16 -16.07
C ALA A 2 15.26 11.77 -14.87
N PHE A 3 15.47 10.57 -14.36
CA PHE A 3 14.85 10.10 -13.14
C PHE A 3 15.48 10.82 -11.95
N HIS A 4 14.78 11.82 -11.42
CA HIS A 4 15.18 12.43 -10.16
C HIS A 4 14.99 11.38 -9.06
N SER A 5 16.06 10.76 -8.64
CA SER A 5 16.06 9.94 -7.43
C SER A 5 15.83 10.87 -6.25
N ILE A 6 14.75 10.65 -5.49
CA ILE A 6 14.55 11.31 -4.19
C ILE A 6 15.77 10.95 -3.34
N PRO A 7 16.59 11.91 -2.91
CA PRO A 7 17.76 11.59 -2.09
C PRO A 7 17.28 11.02 -0.75
N ALA A 8 17.80 9.85 -0.39
CA ALA A 8 17.49 9.17 0.86
C ALA A 8 17.78 10.01 2.14
N ALA A 9 18.39 11.17 1.97
CA ALA A 9 18.79 12.08 3.05
C ALA A 9 17.71 13.08 3.49
N SER A 10 16.57 13.19 2.76
CA SER A 10 15.56 14.23 3.05
C SER A 10 14.45 13.78 4.03
N LEU A 11 14.45 12.50 4.44
CA LEU A 11 13.48 12.01 5.42
C LEU A 11 14.08 12.16 6.83
N THR A 12 13.70 13.22 7.52
CA THR A 12 14.12 13.42 8.92
C THR A 12 13.40 12.45 9.87
N PRO A 13 14.05 11.96 10.96
CA PRO A 13 13.46 10.99 11.88
C PRO A 13 12.11 11.40 12.50
N SER A 14 11.86 12.70 12.64
CA SER A 14 10.59 13.23 13.16
C SER A 14 9.40 13.03 12.22
N THR A 15 9.66 12.95 10.90
CA THR A 15 8.63 12.67 9.90
C THR A 15 8.32 11.16 9.81
N VAL A 16 9.30 10.31 10.14
CA VAL A 16 9.18 8.85 10.07
C VAL A 16 8.20 8.29 11.13
N ARG A 17 7.99 8.99 12.25
CA ARG A 17 7.05 8.53 13.30
C ARG A 17 5.59 8.53 12.82
N ALA A 18 5.27 9.35 11.82
CA ALA A 18 3.96 9.42 11.19
C ALA A 18 3.76 8.37 10.08
N TRP A 19 4.82 7.69 9.63
CA TRP A 19 4.78 6.73 8.52
C TRP A 19 4.62 5.30 9.06
N GLU A 20 3.50 5.07 9.71
CA GLU A 20 3.11 3.74 10.20
C GLU A 20 1.97 3.22 9.34
N LEU A 21 2.08 1.95 8.94
CA LEU A 21 0.92 1.29 8.35
C LEU A 21 -0.10 0.96 9.44
N PRO A 22 -1.39 1.11 9.13
CA PRO A 22 -2.42 0.73 10.08
C PRO A 22 -2.34 -0.76 10.41
N GLY A 23 -2.53 -1.10 11.67
CA GLY A 23 -2.53 -2.48 12.15
C GLY A 23 -3.80 -3.27 11.79
N SER A 24 -4.77 -2.66 11.11
CA SER A 24 -6.02 -3.29 10.68
C SER A 24 -6.72 -2.47 9.61
N GLY A 25 -7.58 -3.11 8.82
CA GLY A 25 -8.41 -2.45 7.82
C GLY A 25 -7.68 -2.14 6.52
N LEU A 26 -8.31 -1.29 5.72
CA LEU A 26 -7.81 -0.81 4.43
C LEU A 26 -7.35 0.64 4.57
N ALA A 27 -6.07 0.89 4.32
CA ALA A 27 -5.52 2.23 4.20
C ALA A 27 -5.15 2.55 2.75
N VAL A 28 -5.43 3.78 2.32
CA VAL A 28 -5.05 4.29 1.00
C VAL A 28 -4.07 5.44 1.18
N PHE A 29 -2.94 5.35 0.51
CA PHE A 29 -1.90 6.38 0.43
C PHE A 29 -1.86 6.93 -0.99
N HIS A 30 -1.89 8.27 -1.14
CA HIS A 30 -1.94 8.91 -2.45
C HIS A 30 -1.29 10.31 -2.44
N GLY A 31 -1.42 11.07 -3.53
CA GLY A 31 -1.17 12.51 -3.59
C GLY A 31 0.20 12.92 -4.10
N HIS A 32 1.08 11.98 -4.43
CA HIS A 32 2.38 12.28 -5.02
C HIS A 32 2.72 11.25 -6.10
N PRO A 33 3.32 11.65 -7.26
CA PRO A 33 3.63 10.74 -8.36
C PRO A 33 4.57 9.57 -7.98
N GLN A 34 5.33 9.71 -6.90
CA GLN A 34 6.18 8.66 -6.38
C GLN A 34 5.49 7.76 -5.33
N THR A 35 4.20 8.00 -5.03
CA THR A 35 3.47 7.22 -4.02
C THR A 35 3.65 5.72 -4.18
N PRO A 36 3.57 5.12 -5.41
CA PRO A 36 3.79 3.69 -5.58
C PRO A 36 5.20 3.20 -5.22
N ARG A 37 6.17 4.10 -5.04
CA ARG A 37 7.53 3.76 -4.56
C ARG A 37 7.70 4.01 -3.06
N LEU A 38 6.88 4.87 -2.47
CA LEU A 38 7.04 5.28 -1.08
C LEU A 38 6.73 4.15 -0.09
N PHE A 39 6.01 3.10 -0.51
CA PHE A 39 5.75 1.93 0.35
C PHE A 39 7.03 1.28 0.88
N HIS A 40 8.15 1.36 0.15
CA HIS A 40 9.43 0.81 0.60
C HIS A 40 9.89 1.37 1.94
N TYR A 41 9.56 2.63 2.23
CA TYR A 41 9.99 3.30 3.47
C TYR A 41 9.24 2.82 4.71
N PHE A 42 8.12 2.11 4.53
CA PHE A 42 7.39 1.47 5.63
C PHE A 42 7.95 0.08 5.97
N LEU A 43 8.59 -0.59 4.99
CA LEU A 43 9.05 -1.98 5.13
C LEU A 43 10.08 -2.18 6.24
N PRO A 44 11.11 -1.32 6.43
CA PRO A 44 12.13 -1.54 7.45
C PRO A 44 11.54 -1.67 8.85
N ARG A 45 10.55 -0.84 9.18
CA ARG A 45 9.89 -0.86 10.48
C ARG A 45 9.08 -2.13 10.70
N LEU A 46 8.30 -2.54 9.71
CA LEU A 46 7.52 -3.79 9.77
C LEU A 46 8.43 -4.99 9.97
N ILE A 47 9.54 -5.06 9.23
CA ILE A 47 10.51 -6.13 9.30
C ILE A 47 11.22 -6.16 10.65
N ALA A 48 11.60 -4.99 11.20
CA ALA A 48 12.19 -4.87 12.53
C ALA A 48 11.23 -5.34 13.63
N GLN A 49 9.92 -5.20 13.43
CA GLN A 49 8.87 -5.74 14.31
C GLN A 49 8.61 -7.24 14.10
N GLY A 50 9.42 -7.92 13.27
CA GLY A 50 9.27 -9.34 12.99
C GLY A 50 8.19 -9.68 11.96
N GLN A 51 7.54 -8.69 11.35
CA GLN A 51 6.41 -8.92 10.45
C GLN A 51 6.87 -9.37 9.06
N HIS A 52 6.07 -10.25 8.45
CA HIS A 52 6.19 -10.61 7.04
C HIS A 52 5.24 -9.74 6.21
N VAL A 53 5.67 -9.34 5.03
CA VAL A 53 4.93 -8.46 4.14
C VAL A 53 4.73 -9.13 2.79
N LEU A 54 3.48 -9.20 2.31
CA LEU A 54 3.15 -9.59 0.94
C LEU A 54 2.96 -8.31 0.11
N CYS A 55 3.83 -8.09 -0.88
CA CYS A 55 3.76 -6.95 -1.78
C CYS A 55 3.13 -7.36 -3.11
N LEU A 56 1.97 -6.79 -3.45
CA LEU A 56 1.39 -6.89 -4.78
C LEU A 56 1.82 -5.65 -5.58
N ASP A 57 2.80 -5.84 -6.46
CA ASP A 57 3.47 -4.75 -7.16
C ASP A 57 2.87 -4.54 -8.56
N GLY A 58 1.76 -3.79 -8.62
CA GLY A 58 1.11 -3.37 -9.88
C GLY A 58 1.83 -2.21 -10.56
N ALA A 59 2.62 -1.44 -9.84
CA ALA A 59 3.41 -0.33 -10.40
C ALA A 59 4.72 -0.81 -11.03
N ASN A 60 5.12 -2.05 -10.81
CA ASN A 60 6.44 -2.58 -11.17
C ASN A 60 7.58 -1.69 -10.63
N ARG A 61 7.48 -1.30 -9.36
CA ARG A 61 8.39 -0.36 -8.70
C ARG A 61 9.15 -0.95 -7.52
N PHE A 62 8.95 -2.23 -7.20
CA PHE A 62 9.72 -2.90 -6.14
C PHE A 62 11.21 -2.86 -6.46
N ASP A 63 11.98 -2.26 -5.55
CA ASP A 63 13.42 -2.03 -5.68
C ASP A 63 14.20 -2.85 -4.63
N PRO A 64 14.76 -4.02 -5.03
CA PRO A 64 15.53 -4.87 -4.12
C PRO A 64 16.81 -4.20 -3.61
N LEU A 65 17.38 -3.27 -4.38
CA LEU A 65 18.60 -2.55 -3.98
C LEU A 65 18.31 -1.56 -2.86
N LEU A 66 17.13 -0.92 -2.91
CA LEU A 66 16.68 -0.05 -1.82
C LEU A 66 16.46 -0.85 -0.54
N ILE A 67 15.86 -2.04 -0.62
CA ILE A 67 15.69 -2.95 0.51
C ILE A 67 17.05 -3.38 1.09
N ALA A 68 17.99 -3.73 0.24
CA ALA A 68 19.36 -4.07 0.68
C ALA A 68 20.07 -2.90 1.39
N ARG A 69 19.82 -1.64 0.95
CA ARG A 69 20.33 -0.44 1.65
C ARG A 69 19.69 -0.27 3.02
N PHE A 70 18.38 -0.53 3.15
CA PHE A 70 17.69 -0.46 4.44
C PHE A 70 18.20 -1.53 5.41
N ALA A 71 18.38 -2.77 4.95
CA ALA A 71 18.96 -3.83 5.76
C ALA A 71 20.34 -3.43 6.32
N ARG A 72 21.25 -2.94 5.46
CA ARG A 72 22.58 -2.47 5.88
C ARG A 72 22.53 -1.33 6.89
N ARG A 73 21.60 -0.37 6.71
CA ARG A 73 21.41 0.73 7.69
C ARG A 73 20.89 0.24 9.03
N ALA A 74 20.14 -0.84 9.06
CA ALA A 74 19.64 -1.49 10.26
C ALA A 74 20.68 -2.42 10.92
N GLY A 75 21.87 -2.59 10.32
CA GLY A 75 22.87 -3.54 10.80
C GLY A 75 22.51 -5.00 10.50
N GLU A 76 21.59 -5.24 9.58
CA GLU A 76 21.05 -6.55 9.23
C GLU A 76 21.59 -7.07 7.90
N VAL A 77 21.59 -8.38 7.76
CA VAL A 77 21.93 -9.05 6.50
C VAL A 77 20.71 -8.96 5.55
N SER A 78 20.96 -8.60 4.29
CA SER A 78 19.90 -8.43 3.29
C SER A 78 19.01 -9.68 3.12
N SER A 79 19.54 -10.89 3.35
CA SER A 79 18.77 -12.13 3.29
C SER A 79 17.67 -12.19 4.36
N VAL A 80 17.92 -11.67 5.56
CA VAL A 80 16.92 -11.60 6.66
C VAL A 80 15.73 -10.74 6.24
N PHE A 81 15.99 -9.58 5.62
CA PHE A 81 14.94 -8.72 5.08
C PHE A 81 14.17 -9.43 3.95
N ASN A 82 14.90 -10.05 3.00
CA ASN A 82 14.28 -10.70 1.84
C ASN A 82 13.38 -11.89 2.23
N GLN A 83 13.74 -12.65 3.27
CA GLN A 83 12.92 -13.75 3.76
C GLN A 83 11.56 -13.29 4.31
N LYS A 84 11.46 -12.05 4.80
CA LYS A 84 10.24 -11.46 5.35
C LYS A 84 9.37 -10.74 4.31
N ILE A 85 9.84 -10.64 3.06
CA ILE A 85 9.12 -9.97 1.99
C ILE A 85 8.85 -10.96 0.86
N ARG A 86 7.59 -11.09 0.47
CA ARG A 86 7.21 -11.78 -0.77
C ARG A 86 6.61 -10.78 -1.74
N VAL A 87 7.07 -10.78 -2.98
CA VAL A 87 6.61 -9.89 -4.03
C VAL A 87 5.91 -10.70 -5.11
N ALA A 88 4.69 -10.28 -5.49
CA ALA A 88 3.99 -10.74 -6.66
C ALA A 88 3.73 -9.54 -7.58
N ARG A 89 4.13 -9.63 -8.85
CA ARG A 89 4.01 -8.54 -9.82
C ARG A 89 2.81 -8.72 -10.72
N ALA A 90 2.18 -7.61 -11.05
CA ALA A 90 1.13 -7.51 -12.04
C ALA A 90 1.47 -6.41 -13.04
N PHE A 91 1.21 -6.66 -14.31
CA PHE A 91 1.47 -5.70 -15.41
C PHE A 91 0.17 -5.20 -16.05
N THR A 92 -0.96 -5.81 -15.70
CA THR A 92 -2.29 -5.44 -16.16
C THR A 92 -3.28 -5.41 -14.99
N CYS A 93 -4.38 -4.69 -15.17
CA CYS A 93 -5.48 -4.66 -14.20
C CYS A 93 -6.04 -6.06 -13.91
N PHE A 94 -6.13 -6.93 -14.91
CA PHE A 94 -6.60 -8.31 -14.74
C PHE A 94 -5.66 -9.14 -13.87
N GLN A 95 -4.34 -9.01 -14.09
CA GLN A 95 -3.34 -9.70 -13.26
C GLN A 95 -3.36 -9.20 -11.82
N LEU A 96 -3.51 -7.88 -11.60
CA LEU A 96 -3.60 -7.34 -10.25
C LEU A 96 -4.88 -7.82 -9.54
N THR A 97 -6.01 -7.84 -10.24
CA THR A 97 -7.26 -8.39 -9.72
C THR A 97 -7.10 -9.86 -9.32
N GLU A 98 -6.52 -10.67 -10.20
CA GLU A 98 -6.30 -12.10 -9.93
C GLU A 98 -5.37 -12.31 -8.73
N LEU A 99 -4.30 -11.51 -8.60
CA LEU A 99 -3.43 -11.56 -7.42
C LEU A 99 -4.20 -11.24 -6.14
N LEU A 100 -5.03 -10.19 -6.13
CA LEU A 100 -5.85 -9.81 -4.97
C LEU A 100 -6.80 -10.93 -4.55
N VAL A 101 -7.48 -11.55 -5.51
CA VAL A 101 -8.38 -12.69 -5.27
C VAL A 101 -7.63 -13.88 -4.66
N ARG A 102 -6.37 -14.09 -5.05
CA ARG A 102 -5.53 -15.20 -4.56
C ARG A 102 -4.87 -14.94 -3.21
N VAL A 103 -4.87 -13.71 -2.69
CA VAL A 103 -4.18 -13.38 -1.43
C VAL A 103 -4.55 -14.33 -0.28
N PRO A 104 -5.83 -14.69 -0.01
CA PRO A 104 -6.15 -15.62 1.07
C PRO A 104 -5.45 -16.98 0.94
N ARG A 105 -5.24 -17.46 -0.30
CA ARG A 105 -4.48 -18.68 -0.57
C ARG A 105 -2.98 -18.47 -0.37
N LEU A 106 -2.44 -17.33 -0.84
CA LEU A 106 -1.03 -16.99 -0.68
C LEU A 106 -0.64 -16.88 0.79
N LEU A 107 -1.49 -16.31 1.63
CA LEU A 107 -1.27 -16.16 3.07
C LEU A 107 -1.18 -17.52 3.81
N ARG A 108 -1.72 -18.60 3.27
CA ARG A 108 -1.55 -19.94 3.83
C ARG A 108 -0.12 -20.48 3.65
N SER A 109 0.53 -20.13 2.55
CA SER A 109 1.92 -20.54 2.26
C SER A 109 2.97 -19.53 2.72
N PHE A 110 2.56 -18.28 2.92
CA PHE A 110 3.40 -17.20 3.41
C PHE A 110 2.55 -16.32 4.34
N PRO A 111 2.57 -16.57 5.66
CA PRO A 111 1.69 -15.92 6.63
C PRO A 111 2.12 -14.45 6.88
N ALA A 112 1.92 -13.59 5.88
CA ALA A 112 2.19 -12.17 6.00
C ALA A 112 1.17 -11.50 6.93
N GLN A 113 1.67 -10.61 7.79
CA GLN A 113 0.85 -9.80 8.69
C GLN A 113 0.31 -8.54 8.02
N VAL A 114 0.87 -8.14 6.87
CA VAL A 114 0.48 -6.96 6.11
C VAL A 114 0.52 -7.27 4.62
N VAL A 115 -0.46 -6.78 3.88
CA VAL A 115 -0.47 -6.78 2.42
C VAL A 115 -0.31 -5.35 1.92
N THR A 116 0.69 -5.09 1.08
CA THR A 116 0.83 -3.82 0.36
C THR A 116 0.46 -4.01 -1.10
N VAL A 117 -0.24 -3.03 -1.67
CA VAL A 117 -0.67 -3.04 -3.07
C VAL A 117 -0.24 -1.74 -3.71
N THR A 118 0.47 -1.78 -4.82
CA THR A 118 0.84 -0.57 -5.57
C THR A 118 0.04 -0.46 -6.86
N ALA A 119 -0.20 0.77 -7.33
CA ALA A 119 -0.92 1.09 -8.57
C ALA A 119 -2.36 0.55 -8.64
N LEU A 120 -3.09 0.60 -7.53
CA LEU A 120 -4.54 0.37 -7.51
C LEU A 120 -5.22 1.71 -7.15
N PRO A 121 -6.06 2.31 -8.02
CA PRO A 121 -6.60 1.77 -9.29
C PRO A 121 -5.80 2.13 -10.56
N ASP A 122 -4.59 2.60 -10.46
CA ASP A 122 -3.82 3.22 -11.55
C ASP A 122 -3.76 2.32 -12.82
N VAL A 123 -3.51 1.02 -12.65
CA VAL A 123 -3.47 0.05 -13.77
C VAL A 123 -4.82 -0.18 -14.45
N TYR A 124 -5.92 0.28 -13.85
CA TYR A 124 -7.26 0.23 -14.47
C TYR A 124 -7.57 1.46 -15.33
N PHE A 125 -6.65 2.42 -15.37
CA PHE A 125 -6.74 3.61 -16.21
C PHE A 125 -6.19 3.37 -17.62
N ASP A 126 -5.63 2.19 -17.88
CA ASP A 126 -5.13 1.78 -19.19
C ASP A 126 -6.23 1.90 -20.25
N GLU A 127 -6.00 2.76 -21.25
CA GLU A 127 -6.96 3.08 -22.31
C GLU A 127 -7.16 1.92 -23.29
N ASP A 128 -6.18 1.02 -23.39
CA ASP A 128 -6.28 -0.18 -24.23
C ASP A 128 -7.28 -1.21 -23.68
N VAL A 129 -7.64 -1.10 -22.39
CA VAL A 129 -8.67 -1.94 -21.77
C VAL A 129 -10.04 -1.30 -21.93
N ARG A 130 -11.04 -2.05 -22.43
CA ARG A 130 -12.41 -1.55 -22.54
C ARG A 130 -12.95 -1.14 -21.17
N GLU A 131 -13.68 -0.01 -21.13
CA GLU A 131 -14.19 0.56 -19.87
C GLU A 131 -15.00 -0.45 -19.05
N ARG A 132 -15.90 -1.22 -19.71
CA ARG A 132 -16.71 -2.24 -19.06
C ARG A 132 -15.87 -3.34 -18.41
N GLU A 133 -14.80 -3.76 -19.06
CA GLU A 133 -13.89 -4.80 -18.58
C GLU A 133 -13.05 -4.29 -17.41
N ALA A 134 -12.52 -3.07 -17.53
CA ALA A 134 -11.80 -2.40 -16.45
C ALA A 134 -12.70 -2.22 -15.22
N ALA A 135 -13.94 -1.79 -15.41
CA ALA A 135 -14.90 -1.59 -14.33
C ALA A 135 -15.25 -2.92 -13.63
N ALA A 136 -15.52 -3.98 -14.39
CA ALA A 136 -15.84 -5.30 -13.82
C ALA A 136 -14.64 -5.84 -13.02
N SER A 137 -13.43 -5.76 -13.59
CA SER A 137 -12.20 -6.19 -12.94
C SER A 137 -11.92 -5.37 -11.67
N PHE A 138 -12.13 -4.05 -11.70
CA PHE A 138 -11.95 -3.19 -10.54
C PHE A 138 -12.95 -3.50 -9.41
N GLN A 139 -14.23 -3.77 -9.74
CA GLN A 139 -15.20 -4.20 -8.73
C GLN A 139 -14.80 -5.51 -8.06
N GLN A 140 -14.28 -6.47 -8.82
CA GLN A 140 -13.75 -7.71 -8.26
C GLN A 140 -12.54 -7.47 -7.34
N ALA A 141 -11.65 -6.54 -7.71
CA ALA A 141 -10.53 -6.13 -6.86
C ALA A 141 -11.00 -5.50 -5.55
N LEU A 142 -12.01 -4.61 -5.58
CA LEU A 142 -12.60 -4.01 -4.37
C LEU A 142 -13.21 -5.07 -3.45
N GLU A 143 -13.93 -6.04 -4.00
CA GLU A 143 -14.50 -7.14 -3.19
C GLU A 143 -13.41 -8.03 -2.58
N ALA A 144 -12.31 -8.26 -3.30
CA ALA A 144 -11.16 -8.97 -2.74
C ALA A 144 -10.54 -8.20 -1.57
N LEU A 145 -10.36 -6.86 -1.68
CA LEU A 145 -9.88 -6.01 -0.58
C LEU A 145 -10.82 -6.10 0.64
N LYS A 146 -12.13 -5.98 0.44
CA LYS A 146 -13.12 -6.12 1.53
C LYS A 146 -13.05 -7.49 2.20
N THR A 147 -12.77 -8.53 1.44
CA THR A 147 -12.57 -9.88 1.95
C THR A 147 -11.35 -9.96 2.86
N LEU A 148 -10.22 -9.34 2.48
CA LEU A 148 -9.02 -9.28 3.30
C LEU A 148 -9.27 -8.53 4.61
N VAL A 149 -9.97 -7.40 4.55
CA VAL A 149 -10.37 -6.63 5.75
C VAL A 149 -11.23 -7.47 6.69
N ARG A 150 -12.20 -8.22 6.16
CA ARG A 150 -13.03 -9.17 6.95
C ARG A 150 -12.19 -10.27 7.60
N LEU A 151 -11.15 -10.74 6.92
CA LEU A 151 -10.17 -11.69 7.46
C LEU A 151 -9.17 -11.05 8.44
N ARG A 152 -9.34 -9.75 8.75
CA ARG A 152 -8.48 -8.96 9.64
C ARG A 152 -7.03 -8.87 9.15
N VAL A 153 -6.83 -8.95 7.85
CA VAL A 153 -5.53 -8.72 7.23
C VAL A 153 -5.40 -7.22 6.92
N PRO A 154 -4.45 -6.51 7.52
CA PRO A 154 -4.17 -5.12 7.19
C PRO A 154 -3.75 -4.98 5.73
N VAL A 155 -4.37 -4.06 5.01
CA VAL A 155 -4.04 -3.77 3.61
C VAL A 155 -3.68 -2.30 3.46
N ALA A 156 -2.55 -2.03 2.82
CA ALA A 156 -2.11 -0.68 2.47
C ALA A 156 -1.98 -0.54 0.95
N VAL A 157 -2.77 0.34 0.37
CA VAL A 157 -2.75 0.65 -1.07
C VAL A 157 -1.96 1.92 -1.29
N PHE A 158 -1.04 1.91 -2.25
CA PHE A 158 -0.22 3.04 -2.66
C PHE A 158 -0.51 3.37 -4.11
N SER A 159 -1.15 4.51 -4.35
CA SER A 159 -1.67 4.93 -5.65
C SER A 159 -1.23 6.36 -5.97
N ASP A 160 -0.92 6.65 -7.22
CA ASP A 160 -0.77 8.03 -7.71
C ASP A 160 -1.99 8.50 -8.52
N ALA A 161 -3.09 7.73 -8.48
CA ALA A 161 -4.33 7.98 -9.21
C ALA A 161 -4.90 9.39 -9.03
N SER A 162 -4.66 10.04 -7.89
CA SER A 162 -5.05 11.44 -7.65
C SER A 162 -4.30 12.43 -8.53
N SER A 163 -3.17 12.04 -9.14
CA SER A 163 -2.37 12.86 -10.06
C SER A 163 -2.82 12.73 -11.51
N PHE A 164 -3.68 11.75 -11.84
CA PHE A 164 -4.17 11.52 -13.19
C PHE A 164 -5.46 12.27 -13.48
N ARG A 165 -5.61 12.72 -14.73
CA ARG A 165 -6.88 13.17 -15.28
C ARG A 165 -7.39 12.10 -16.23
N THR A 166 -8.38 11.33 -15.80
CA THR A 166 -8.95 10.22 -16.57
C THR A 166 -10.47 10.15 -16.38
N PRO A 167 -11.24 9.75 -17.41
CA PRO A 167 -12.68 9.48 -17.24
C PRO A 167 -12.97 8.43 -16.15
N ARG A 168 -11.99 7.56 -15.84
CA ARG A 168 -12.09 6.49 -14.84
C ARG A 168 -11.74 6.92 -13.43
N GLN A 169 -11.63 8.23 -13.15
CA GLN A 169 -11.34 8.76 -11.80
C GLN A 169 -12.33 8.29 -10.73
N THR A 170 -13.52 7.86 -11.14
CA THR A 170 -14.50 7.24 -10.25
C THR A 170 -13.97 6.01 -9.52
N PHE A 171 -13.02 5.26 -10.10
CA PHE A 171 -12.40 4.10 -9.44
C PHE A 171 -11.60 4.54 -8.21
N PHE A 172 -10.83 5.63 -8.31
CA PHE A 172 -10.13 6.17 -7.16
C PHE A 172 -11.09 6.63 -6.06
N HIS A 173 -12.17 7.33 -6.41
CA HIS A 173 -13.18 7.74 -5.44
C HIS A 173 -13.85 6.55 -4.75
N GLN A 174 -14.12 5.47 -5.48
CA GLN A 174 -14.68 4.24 -4.89
C GLN A 174 -13.70 3.56 -3.93
N LEU A 175 -12.40 3.52 -4.29
CA LEU A 175 -11.35 3.00 -3.42
C LEU A 175 -11.26 3.80 -2.12
N VAL A 176 -11.16 5.13 -2.20
CA VAL A 176 -11.12 6.04 -1.05
C VAL A 176 -12.37 5.90 -0.18
N LYS A 177 -13.56 5.80 -0.79
CA LYS A 177 -14.81 5.58 -0.05
C LYS A 177 -14.80 4.26 0.72
N SER A 178 -14.19 3.21 0.15
CA SER A 178 -14.10 1.87 0.75
C SER A 178 -13.00 1.76 1.81
N ALA A 179 -12.06 2.70 1.85
CA ALA A 179 -10.95 2.70 2.81
C ALA A 179 -11.41 3.07 4.22
N ASP A 180 -10.76 2.48 5.22
CA ASP A 180 -10.91 2.84 6.63
C ASP A 180 -10.06 4.08 6.97
N GLN A 181 -8.91 4.22 6.30
CA GLN A 181 -7.99 5.35 6.45
C GLN A 181 -7.53 5.86 5.09
N VAL A 182 -7.36 7.16 4.96
CA VAL A 182 -6.82 7.80 3.76
C VAL A 182 -5.74 8.79 4.16
N TRP A 183 -4.59 8.65 3.52
CA TRP A 183 -3.40 9.43 3.79
C TRP A 183 -2.88 10.06 2.49
N ARG A 184 -2.62 11.35 2.53
CA ARG A 184 -2.06 12.06 1.39
C ARG A 184 -0.61 12.48 1.64
N PHE A 185 0.29 12.13 0.71
CA PHE A 185 1.62 12.71 0.66
C PHE A 185 1.54 14.13 0.11
N ALA A 186 1.93 15.09 0.93
CA ALA A 186 1.99 16.50 0.57
C ALA A 186 3.44 16.96 0.54
N GLU A 187 3.83 17.63 -0.54
CA GLU A 187 5.15 18.26 -0.63
C GLU A 187 5.17 19.53 0.23
N GLN A 188 6.21 19.67 1.04
CA GLN A 188 6.49 20.82 1.88
C GLN A 188 7.65 21.61 1.30
N GLU A 189 7.90 22.80 1.86
CA GLU A 189 9.06 23.62 1.52
C GLU A 189 10.35 22.81 1.62
N GLY A 190 11.23 22.95 0.61
CA GLY A 190 12.48 22.20 0.52
C GLY A 190 12.33 20.75 0.02
N GLY A 191 11.21 20.40 -0.65
CA GLY A 191 11.02 19.09 -1.27
C GLY A 191 10.80 17.91 -0.28
N LYS A 192 10.47 18.23 0.96
CA LYS A 192 10.13 17.23 1.98
C LYS A 192 8.70 16.75 1.79
N LEU A 193 8.46 15.46 2.00
CA LEU A 193 7.11 14.90 2.00
C LEU A 193 6.59 14.78 3.42
N ALA A 194 5.39 15.32 3.64
CA ALA A 194 4.60 15.09 4.85
C ALA A 194 3.46 14.13 4.53
N LEU A 195 3.03 13.39 5.54
CA LEU A 195 1.86 12.53 5.47
C LEU A 195 0.70 13.22 6.19
N VAL A 196 -0.36 13.52 5.45
CA VAL A 196 -1.56 14.19 5.95
C VAL A 196 -2.70 13.18 6.00
N GLU A 197 -3.33 13.04 7.16
CA GLU A 197 -4.50 12.19 7.33
C GLU A 197 -5.75 12.91 6.81
N GLU A 198 -6.44 12.30 5.85
CA GLU A 198 -7.69 12.81 5.26
C GLU A 198 -8.93 12.06 5.77
N LYS A 199 -8.74 10.80 6.20
CA LYS A 199 -9.80 9.97 6.79
C LYS A 199 -9.19 9.08 7.88
N ALA A 200 -9.65 9.25 9.11
CA ALA A 200 -9.25 8.45 10.26
C ALA A 200 -10.19 7.26 10.48
N LEU A 201 -9.65 6.18 11.03
CA LEU A 201 -10.48 5.13 11.63
C LEU A 201 -11.32 5.73 12.76
N PRO A 202 -12.63 5.45 12.83
CA PRO A 202 -13.41 5.84 14.00
C PRO A 202 -12.76 5.22 15.25
N PRO A 203 -12.71 5.95 16.38
CA PRO A 203 -12.14 5.42 17.61
C PRO A 203 -12.82 4.10 17.96
N ARG A 204 -12.03 3.06 18.23
CA ARG A 204 -12.59 1.78 18.69
C ARG A 204 -13.45 2.08 19.90
N ARG A 205 -14.77 1.87 19.81
CA ARG A 205 -15.61 1.81 21.00
C ARG A 205 -15.00 0.77 21.91
N ALA A 206 -14.49 1.19 23.06
CA ALA A 206 -14.11 0.29 24.11
C ALA A 206 -15.29 -0.64 24.33
N LEU A 207 -15.09 -1.94 24.12
CA LEU A 207 -16.09 -2.92 24.51
C LEU A 207 -16.32 -2.68 26.01
N ALA A 208 -17.47 -2.09 26.34
CA ALA A 208 -17.91 -1.95 27.71
C ALA A 208 -17.81 -3.36 28.31
N SER A 209 -16.92 -3.51 29.27
CA SER A 209 -16.84 -4.72 30.09
C SER A 209 -18.21 -4.92 30.69
N TYR A 210 -18.95 -5.89 30.17
CA TYR A 210 -20.20 -6.34 30.79
C TYR A 210 -19.79 -7.05 32.09
N ASN A 211 -19.70 -6.28 33.16
CA ASN A 211 -19.67 -6.82 34.51
C ASN A 211 -21.08 -7.32 34.81
N GLY A 212 -21.34 -8.58 34.48
CA GLY A 212 -22.49 -9.31 35.00
C GLY A 212 -22.36 -9.45 36.50
N LYS A 213 -23.34 -8.90 37.20
CA LYS A 213 -23.64 -9.26 38.57
C LYS A 213 -24.44 -10.56 38.57
#